data_ef94d0a22a461e2ca77037844fc21a91
#
_entry.id   ef94d0a22a461e2ca77037844fc21a91
#
_cell.length_a   1.000
_cell.length_b   1.000
_cell.length_c   1.000
_cell.angle_alpha   90.00
_cell.angle_beta   90.00
_cell.angle_gamma   90.00
#
_symmetry.space_group_name_H-M   'P 1'
#
loop_
_entity.id
_entity.type
_entity.pdbx_description
1 polymer ?
#
loop_
_entity_poly.entity_id
_entity_poly.type
_entity_poly.pdbx_seq_one_letter_code
_entity_poly.pdbx_strand_id
1 'polypeptide(L)'
;MLLLDTRTHIRQRTRSIHGELKSEFDMSEEFYRIKRLPPYVIAEVNAMRAAARAAGEDIIDLGMGNPDLPPPPHVIEKLCEVAMKPDAHGYSQSKGIPGLRKAQANYYARRFNVELDPETEVVVTMGSKEGLSSLANAITAPGDVVLAPNPSYPIHTFGFIIAGATIRSVPTTPDENYWRSLDRAMAFTVPRPSVLVVGYPSNPTAEVVDLAFYERLVAWAKENKVWVLSDLAYSELYFDGCPTPSILQVPGAKDVAVEFTSMSKTYSMAGWRMGFAVGNKTLISALTRVKSYLDYGAFTPIQAAACAALNGPQDIVQKNRELYHKRRDVMVEAFGRAGWDIPPPRASMFAWAPLPPALKHMGSLEFSKQLLQHAKVAVAPGVGYGEDGEGYVRIAMVENEQRLRQAARNVKRYLTSMGVNAPGQAVGS
;
A
#
# COMPACT_ATOMS: atom_id res chain seq x y z
N MET A 1 -64.25 -42.95 29.15
CA MET A 1 -63.81 -42.87 27.74
C MET A 1 -63.67 -41.38 27.36
N LEU A 2 -62.72 -40.70 27.94
CA LEU A 2 -62.44 -39.23 27.64
C LEU A 2 -61.08 -38.80 28.30
N LEU A 3 -59.97 -39.48 27.98
CA LEU A 3 -58.66 -39.11 28.49
C LEU A 3 -57.51 -39.39 27.47
N LEU A 4 -57.81 -39.49 26.18
CA LEU A 4 -56.79 -39.82 25.15
C LEU A 4 -56.57 -38.72 24.12
N ASP A 5 -57.18 -37.51 24.23
CA ASP A 5 -57.11 -36.52 23.17
C ASP A 5 -56.25 -35.28 23.53
N THR A 6 -55.86 -35.10 24.77
CA THR A 6 -55.09 -33.94 25.21
C THR A 6 -53.59 -34.08 24.99
N ARG A 7 -53.03 -35.31 24.87
CA ARG A 7 -51.60 -35.51 24.64
C ARG A 7 -51.17 -35.33 23.18
N THR A 8 -52.08 -35.52 22.24
CA THR A 8 -51.81 -35.37 20.80
C THR A 8 -51.78 -33.90 20.38
N HIS A 9 -52.66 -33.09 20.96
CA HIS A 9 -52.67 -31.64 20.68
C HIS A 9 -51.51 -30.90 21.33
N ILE A 10 -50.99 -31.32 22.46
CA ILE A 10 -49.83 -30.71 23.09
C ILE A 10 -48.53 -31.06 22.31
N ARG A 11 -48.42 -32.29 21.78
CA ARG A 11 -47.28 -32.67 20.94
C ARG A 11 -47.31 -32.02 19.56
N GLN A 12 -48.44 -31.71 18.99
CA GLN A 12 -48.51 -30.96 17.74
C GLN A 12 -48.21 -29.46 17.95
N ARG A 13 -48.69 -28.84 19.05
CA ARG A 13 -48.32 -27.45 19.37
C ARG A 13 -46.88 -27.29 19.75
N THR A 14 -46.26 -28.21 20.46
CA THR A 14 -44.82 -28.16 20.76
C THR A 14 -43.95 -28.41 19.52
N ARG A 15 -44.41 -29.21 18.53
CA ARG A 15 -43.71 -29.34 17.26
C ARG A 15 -43.83 -28.10 16.38
N SER A 16 -44.93 -27.37 16.41
CA SER A 16 -45.13 -26.11 15.71
C SER A 16 -44.27 -24.99 16.31
N ILE A 17 -44.21 -24.87 17.64
CA ILE A 17 -43.40 -23.87 18.34
C ILE A 17 -41.90 -24.19 18.21
N HIS A 18 -41.47 -25.45 18.10
CA HIS A 18 -40.07 -25.81 17.82
C HIS A 18 -39.73 -25.75 16.33
N GLY A 19 -40.70 -25.67 15.43
CA GLY A 19 -40.52 -25.48 14.00
C GLY A 19 -40.28 -23.99 13.61
N GLU A 20 -40.89 -23.07 14.37
CA GLU A 20 -40.73 -21.61 14.12
C GLU A 20 -39.54 -20.97 14.90
N LEU A 21 -38.94 -21.69 15.84
CA LEU A 21 -37.74 -21.24 16.58
C LEU A 21 -36.44 -21.90 16.10
N LYS A 22 -36.45 -22.60 15.00
CA LYS A 22 -35.27 -22.79 14.18
C LYS A 22 -35.16 -21.60 13.20
N SER A 23 -34.87 -20.41 13.69
CA SER A 23 -33.93 -19.58 12.97
C SER A 23 -32.71 -20.46 12.84
N GLU A 24 -32.47 -21.06 11.70
CA GLU A 24 -31.20 -21.64 11.36
C GLU A 24 -30.18 -20.57 11.71
N PHE A 25 -29.38 -20.87 12.72
CA PHE A 25 -28.21 -20.02 13.04
C PHE A 25 -27.33 -20.24 11.84
N ASP A 26 -27.56 -19.41 10.80
CA ASP A 26 -26.79 -19.45 9.58
C ASP A 26 -25.39 -18.97 9.92
N MET A 27 -24.49 -19.92 10.17
CA MET A 27 -23.09 -19.63 10.42
C MET A 27 -22.38 -19.05 9.20
N SER A 28 -23.08 -18.90 8.05
CA SER A 28 -22.61 -18.19 6.86
C SER A 28 -22.77 -16.66 6.98
N GLU A 29 -23.41 -16.14 8.06
CA GLU A 29 -23.42 -14.69 8.29
C GLU A 29 -21.98 -14.15 8.37
N GLU A 30 -21.67 -13.26 7.47
CA GLU A 30 -20.37 -12.58 7.45
C GLU A 30 -20.11 -11.90 8.80
N PHE A 31 -18.90 -12.09 9.32
CA PHE A 31 -18.48 -11.43 10.55
C PHE A 31 -18.51 -9.92 10.42
N TYR A 32 -18.88 -9.20 11.47
CA TYR A 32 -19.04 -7.74 11.48
C TYR A 32 -17.85 -6.97 10.85
N ARG A 33 -16.62 -7.38 11.15
CA ARG A 33 -15.42 -6.73 10.57
C ARG A 33 -15.27 -6.99 9.07
N ILE A 34 -15.70 -8.17 8.61
CA ILE A 34 -15.66 -8.55 7.18
C ILE A 34 -16.71 -7.76 6.40
N LYS A 35 -17.92 -7.59 6.94
CA LYS A 35 -18.98 -6.75 6.32
C LYS A 35 -18.55 -5.30 6.03
N ARG A 36 -17.57 -4.79 6.80
CA ARG A 36 -17.02 -3.43 6.61
C ARG A 36 -15.92 -3.35 5.53
N LEU A 37 -15.47 -4.48 5.02
CA LEU A 37 -14.47 -4.54 3.97
C LEU A 37 -15.17 -4.73 2.63
N PRO A 38 -15.05 -3.78 1.68
CA PRO A 38 -15.60 -3.97 0.35
C PRO A 38 -14.90 -5.15 -0.35
N PRO A 39 -15.55 -5.78 -1.34
CA PRO A 39 -14.87 -6.73 -2.21
C PRO A 39 -13.57 -6.11 -2.74
N TYR A 40 -12.48 -6.86 -2.65
CA TYR A 40 -11.19 -6.35 -3.10
C TYR A 40 -11.15 -6.34 -4.64
N VAL A 41 -11.54 -5.20 -5.23
CA VAL A 41 -11.71 -5.00 -6.68
C VAL A 41 -10.48 -5.44 -7.49
N ILE A 42 -9.28 -5.19 -6.95
CA ILE A 42 -8.03 -5.63 -7.59
C ILE A 42 -7.93 -7.16 -7.68
N ALA A 43 -8.58 -7.90 -6.77
CA ALA A 43 -8.59 -9.37 -6.81
C ALA A 43 -9.31 -9.91 -8.04
N GLU A 44 -10.35 -9.24 -8.53
CA GLU A 44 -11.08 -9.65 -9.74
C GLU A 44 -10.16 -9.61 -10.97
N VAL A 45 -9.46 -8.50 -11.18
CA VAL A 45 -8.48 -8.37 -12.28
C VAL A 45 -7.34 -9.38 -12.13
N ASN A 46 -6.87 -9.63 -10.91
CA ASN A 46 -5.85 -10.63 -10.63
C ASN A 46 -6.32 -12.05 -10.95
N ALA A 47 -7.56 -12.40 -10.64
CA ALA A 47 -8.15 -13.70 -10.98
C ALA A 47 -8.26 -13.89 -12.49
N MET A 48 -8.73 -12.89 -13.23
CA MET A 48 -8.79 -12.89 -14.69
C MET A 48 -7.39 -13.05 -15.30
N ARG A 49 -6.40 -12.32 -14.79
CA ARG A 49 -4.99 -12.45 -15.22
C ARG A 49 -4.45 -13.86 -14.99
N ALA A 50 -4.70 -14.44 -13.81
CA ALA A 50 -4.28 -15.79 -13.49
C ALA A 50 -4.92 -16.83 -14.42
N ALA A 51 -6.21 -16.71 -14.72
CA ALA A 51 -6.93 -17.56 -15.65
C ALA A 51 -6.38 -17.45 -17.08
N ALA A 52 -6.13 -16.23 -17.56
CA ALA A 52 -5.55 -16.00 -18.88
C ALA A 52 -4.13 -16.63 -19.03
N ARG A 53 -3.28 -16.47 -18.00
CA ARG A 53 -1.95 -17.12 -17.97
C ARG A 53 -2.06 -18.65 -17.94
N ALA A 54 -3.00 -19.20 -17.17
CA ALA A 54 -3.24 -20.65 -17.14
C ALA A 54 -3.72 -21.20 -18.50
N ALA A 55 -4.42 -20.38 -19.29
CA ALA A 55 -4.80 -20.68 -20.68
C ALA A 55 -3.64 -20.50 -21.69
N GLY A 56 -2.43 -20.19 -21.25
CA GLY A 56 -1.24 -20.02 -22.10
C GLY A 56 -1.13 -18.65 -22.77
N GLU A 57 -1.92 -17.65 -22.36
CA GLU A 57 -1.84 -16.31 -22.92
C GLU A 57 -0.63 -15.52 -22.41
N ASP A 58 0.05 -14.81 -23.31
CA ASP A 58 1.18 -13.93 -22.97
C ASP A 58 0.67 -12.59 -22.41
N ILE A 59 0.46 -12.55 -21.11
CA ILE A 59 -0.01 -11.34 -20.42
C ILE A 59 1.16 -10.50 -19.93
N ILE A 60 1.19 -9.23 -20.34
CA ILE A 60 2.13 -8.21 -19.84
C ILE A 60 1.54 -7.61 -18.57
N ASP A 61 2.19 -7.85 -17.44
CA ASP A 61 1.67 -7.48 -16.13
C ASP A 61 2.20 -6.12 -15.65
N LEU A 62 1.44 -5.09 -15.86
CA LEU A 62 1.68 -3.74 -15.35
C LEU A 62 0.75 -3.40 -14.15
N GLY A 63 0.03 -4.38 -13.60
CA GLY A 63 -0.90 -4.18 -12.48
C GLY A 63 -0.25 -4.40 -11.12
N MET A 64 0.69 -5.36 -11.02
CA MET A 64 1.31 -5.75 -9.76
C MET A 64 2.62 -4.99 -9.54
N GLY A 65 2.72 -4.24 -8.44
CA GLY A 65 3.92 -3.50 -8.05
C GLY A 65 4.96 -4.37 -7.34
N ASN A 66 5.42 -5.43 -7.99
CA ASN A 66 6.46 -6.30 -7.46
C ASN A 66 7.78 -6.05 -8.20
N PRO A 67 8.87 -5.65 -7.48
CA PRO A 67 10.18 -5.53 -8.11
C PRO A 67 10.56 -6.82 -8.84
N ASP A 68 11.08 -6.69 -10.05
CA ASP A 68 11.44 -7.80 -10.92
C ASP A 68 12.93 -8.19 -10.83
N LEU A 69 13.74 -7.36 -10.18
CA LEU A 69 15.15 -7.65 -9.94
C LEU A 69 15.36 -8.38 -8.61
N PRO A 70 16.38 -9.25 -8.51
CA PRO A 70 16.74 -9.89 -7.25
C PRO A 70 17.40 -8.90 -6.29
N PRO A 71 17.44 -9.24 -4.98
CA PRO A 71 18.28 -8.54 -4.00
C PRO A 71 19.76 -8.62 -4.38
N PRO A 72 20.61 -7.72 -3.85
CA PRO A 72 22.08 -7.77 -4.07
C PRO A 72 22.68 -9.11 -3.65
N PRO A 73 23.67 -9.66 -4.38
CA PRO A 73 24.28 -10.96 -4.08
C PRO A 73 24.77 -11.08 -2.62
N HIS A 74 25.48 -10.09 -2.09
CA HIS A 74 25.99 -10.10 -0.71
C HIS A 74 24.87 -10.19 0.36
N VAL A 75 23.64 -9.76 0.03
CA VAL A 75 22.47 -9.87 0.91
C VAL A 75 21.96 -11.31 0.92
N ILE A 76 21.91 -11.96 -0.25
CA ILE A 76 21.55 -13.37 -0.39
C ILE A 76 22.60 -14.26 0.29
N GLU A 77 23.87 -13.99 0.08
CA GLU A 77 24.98 -14.68 0.72
C GLU A 77 24.88 -14.61 2.23
N LYS A 78 24.60 -13.42 2.79
CA LYS A 78 24.40 -13.24 4.24
C LYS A 78 23.20 -14.03 4.77
N LEU A 79 22.11 -14.10 4.01
CA LEU A 79 20.96 -14.95 4.37
C LEU A 79 21.40 -16.43 4.49
N CYS A 80 22.07 -16.94 3.45
CA CYS A 80 22.54 -18.32 3.41
C CYS A 80 23.54 -18.61 4.54
N GLU A 81 24.52 -17.73 4.74
CA GLU A 81 25.53 -17.84 5.82
C GLU A 81 24.86 -18.02 7.19
N VAL A 82 23.90 -17.15 7.50
CA VAL A 82 23.25 -17.17 8.82
C VAL A 82 22.24 -18.32 8.93
N ALA A 83 21.54 -18.68 7.87
CA ALA A 83 20.62 -19.80 7.85
C ALA A 83 21.31 -21.16 8.08
N MET A 84 22.61 -21.26 7.83
CA MET A 84 23.40 -22.47 8.13
C MET A 84 23.85 -22.58 9.60
N LYS A 85 23.66 -21.54 10.40
CA LYS A 85 24.04 -21.54 11.82
C LYS A 85 22.97 -22.24 12.67
N PRO A 86 23.31 -23.24 13.49
CA PRO A 86 22.32 -24.00 14.25
C PRO A 86 21.48 -23.16 15.23
N ASP A 87 22.03 -22.07 15.73
CA ASP A 87 21.39 -21.15 16.68
C ASP A 87 20.51 -20.06 16.04
N ALA A 88 20.45 -20.00 14.70
CA ALA A 88 19.69 -19.00 13.98
C ALA A 88 18.18 -19.32 13.83
N HIS A 89 17.75 -20.52 14.26
CA HIS A 89 16.39 -21.04 14.01
C HIS A 89 15.42 -20.86 15.18
N GLY A 90 15.89 -20.38 16.34
CA GLY A 90 15.06 -20.06 17.48
C GLY A 90 14.16 -18.83 17.22
N TYR A 91 13.17 -18.63 18.10
CA TYR A 91 12.37 -17.42 18.09
C TYR A 91 13.24 -16.18 18.20
N SER A 92 12.91 -15.15 17.42
CA SER A 92 13.58 -13.86 17.48
C SER A 92 12.88 -12.93 18.49
N GLN A 93 13.09 -11.64 18.36
CA GLN A 93 12.44 -10.61 19.17
C GLN A 93 11.43 -9.86 18.31
N SER A 94 10.22 -9.63 18.83
CA SER A 94 9.16 -8.85 18.14
C SER A 94 9.62 -7.45 17.74
N LYS A 95 10.52 -6.85 18.54
CA LYS A 95 11.13 -5.55 18.26
C LYS A 95 12.20 -5.59 17.15
N GLY A 96 12.69 -6.78 16.82
CA GLY A 96 13.83 -7.00 15.92
C GLY A 96 15.17 -7.01 16.63
N ILE A 97 16.18 -7.65 16.01
CA ILE A 97 17.52 -7.76 16.58
C ILE A 97 18.19 -6.40 16.73
N PRO A 98 19.00 -6.16 17.79
CA PRO A 98 19.64 -4.85 18.05
C PRO A 98 20.47 -4.33 16.87
N GLY A 99 21.21 -5.23 16.22
CA GLY A 99 22.04 -4.88 15.05
C GLY A 99 21.22 -4.28 13.89
N LEU A 100 20.02 -4.82 13.65
CA LEU A 100 19.15 -4.33 12.58
C LEU A 100 18.52 -2.98 12.95
N ARG A 101 18.11 -2.79 14.19
CA ARG A 101 17.58 -1.49 14.66
C ARG A 101 18.64 -0.38 14.57
N LYS A 102 19.89 -0.70 14.95
CA LYS A 102 21.04 0.20 14.79
C LYS A 102 21.32 0.49 13.31
N ALA A 103 21.28 -0.52 12.43
CA ALA A 103 21.48 -0.33 10.99
C ALA A 103 20.43 0.61 10.39
N GLN A 104 19.17 0.51 10.83
CA GLN A 104 18.11 1.41 10.41
C GLN A 104 18.30 2.84 10.95
N ALA A 105 18.72 3.01 12.19
CA ALA A 105 19.07 4.33 12.73
C ALA A 105 20.21 4.98 11.93
N ASN A 106 21.25 4.21 11.61
CA ASN A 106 22.35 4.68 10.77
C ASN A 106 21.90 5.03 9.33
N TYR A 107 20.93 4.31 8.77
CA TYR A 107 20.34 4.66 7.48
C TYR A 107 19.67 6.05 7.54
N TYR A 108 18.88 6.33 8.59
CA TYR A 108 18.25 7.64 8.77
C TYR A 108 19.27 8.77 8.97
N ALA A 109 20.30 8.54 9.77
CA ALA A 109 21.38 9.51 9.94
C ALA A 109 22.07 9.84 8.60
N ARG A 110 22.44 8.81 7.83
CA ARG A 110 23.12 8.95 6.54
C ARG A 110 22.23 9.57 5.45
N ARG A 111 20.97 9.16 5.39
CA ARG A 111 20.07 9.51 4.27
C ARG A 111 19.31 10.82 4.49
N PHE A 112 18.91 11.07 5.72
CA PHE A 112 18.02 12.18 6.08
C PHE A 112 18.64 13.15 7.11
N ASN A 113 19.84 12.86 7.59
CA ASN A 113 20.44 13.60 8.71
C ASN A 113 19.54 13.61 9.96
N VAL A 114 18.90 12.49 10.25
CA VAL A 114 17.99 12.29 11.40
C VAL A 114 18.61 11.29 12.36
N GLU A 115 18.88 11.75 13.58
CA GLU A 115 19.37 10.88 14.67
C GLU A 115 18.18 10.15 15.30
N LEU A 116 18.28 8.82 15.42
CA LEU A 116 17.29 7.95 16.05
C LEU A 116 17.96 7.11 17.15
N ASP A 117 17.30 7.01 18.30
CA ASP A 117 17.67 6.04 19.31
C ASP A 117 17.17 4.64 18.90
N PRO A 118 18.06 3.68 18.58
CA PRO A 118 17.67 2.35 18.15
C PRO A 118 16.90 1.55 19.21
N GLU A 119 16.97 1.97 20.49
CA GLU A 119 16.29 1.29 21.57
C GLU A 119 14.85 1.78 21.78
N THR A 120 14.56 3.03 21.54
CA THR A 120 13.25 3.62 21.86
C THR A 120 12.50 4.18 20.63
N GLU A 121 13.19 4.44 19.54
CA GLU A 121 12.64 5.11 18.36
C GLU A 121 12.64 4.24 17.09
N VAL A 122 13.00 2.93 17.20
CA VAL A 122 13.06 2.00 16.07
C VAL A 122 12.45 0.65 16.45
N VAL A 123 11.56 0.14 15.60
CA VAL A 123 11.05 -1.23 15.66
C VAL A 123 11.03 -1.86 14.27
N VAL A 124 11.44 -3.13 14.18
CA VAL A 124 11.39 -3.93 12.95
C VAL A 124 9.98 -4.47 12.76
N THR A 125 9.49 -4.41 11.52
CA THR A 125 8.17 -4.92 11.15
C THR A 125 8.27 -5.95 10.03
N MET A 126 7.29 -6.83 9.93
CA MET A 126 7.19 -7.79 8.81
C MET A 126 6.64 -7.12 7.54
N GLY A 127 7.37 -6.09 7.09
CA GLY A 127 6.98 -5.11 6.07
C GLY A 127 6.16 -3.96 6.67
N SER A 128 6.17 -2.79 6.02
CA SER A 128 5.45 -1.59 6.49
C SER A 128 3.93 -1.83 6.65
N LYS A 129 3.35 -2.69 5.82
CA LYS A 129 1.92 -3.03 5.88
C LYS A 129 1.51 -3.68 7.21
N GLU A 130 2.30 -4.63 7.70
CA GLU A 130 2.06 -5.24 9.01
C GLU A 130 2.22 -4.21 10.13
N GLY A 131 3.30 -3.42 10.08
CA GLY A 131 3.55 -2.38 11.08
C GLY A 131 2.42 -1.35 11.17
N LEU A 132 1.92 -0.86 10.02
CA LEU A 132 0.77 0.04 9.97
C LEU A 132 -0.49 -0.58 10.57
N SER A 133 -0.80 -1.84 10.21
CA SER A 133 -1.97 -2.54 10.73
C SER A 133 -1.87 -2.81 12.23
N SER A 134 -0.70 -3.24 12.70
CA SER A 134 -0.45 -3.49 14.13
C SER A 134 -0.51 -2.20 14.95
N LEU A 135 0.04 -1.09 14.41
CA LEU A 135 -0.07 0.21 15.09
C LEU A 135 -1.51 0.72 15.10
N ALA A 136 -2.27 0.56 14.01
CA ALA A 136 -3.69 0.90 14.00
C ALA A 136 -4.45 0.19 15.11
N ASN A 137 -4.23 -1.12 15.31
CA ASN A 137 -4.83 -1.87 16.40
C ASN A 137 -4.35 -1.41 17.80
N ALA A 138 -3.13 -0.86 17.90
CA ALA A 138 -2.57 -0.40 19.17
C ALA A 138 -3.13 0.95 19.64
N ILE A 139 -3.47 1.83 18.70
CA ILE A 139 -3.74 3.25 19.01
C ILE A 139 -5.16 3.71 18.70
N THR A 140 -6.01 2.84 18.15
CA THR A 140 -7.41 3.17 17.87
C THR A 140 -8.37 2.22 18.56
N ALA A 141 -9.52 2.76 18.98
CA ALA A 141 -10.65 2.02 19.52
C ALA A 141 -11.83 2.04 18.52
N PRO A 142 -12.81 1.14 18.69
CA PRO A 142 -14.05 1.22 17.93
C PRO A 142 -14.74 2.58 18.08
N GLY A 143 -15.02 3.22 16.95
CA GLY A 143 -15.64 4.54 16.90
C GLY A 143 -14.67 5.72 16.78
N ASP A 144 -13.38 5.53 17.00
CA ASP A 144 -12.39 6.57 16.70
C ASP A 144 -12.41 6.95 15.21
N VAL A 145 -12.08 8.21 14.93
CA VAL A 145 -12.00 8.70 13.55
C VAL A 145 -10.56 8.93 13.15
N VAL A 146 -10.22 8.41 11.98
CA VAL A 146 -8.90 8.52 11.36
C VAL A 146 -9.01 9.23 10.01
N LEU A 147 -8.12 10.19 9.77
CA LEU A 147 -7.97 10.85 8.49
C LEU A 147 -7.05 9.98 7.60
N ALA A 148 -7.53 9.59 6.44
CA ALA A 148 -6.76 8.80 5.47
C ALA A 148 -6.88 9.38 4.07
N PRO A 149 -5.78 9.36 3.27
CA PRO A 149 -5.82 9.88 1.90
C PRO A 149 -6.71 9.02 1.00
N ASN A 150 -7.35 9.67 0.03
CA ASN A 150 -8.12 9.02 -1.03
C ASN A 150 -7.80 9.71 -2.38
N PRO A 151 -7.36 8.95 -3.42
CA PRO A 151 -7.05 7.52 -3.40
C PRO A 151 -5.77 7.21 -2.63
N SER A 152 -5.64 5.98 -2.07
CA SER A 152 -4.44 5.58 -1.35
C SER A 152 -4.18 4.07 -1.37
N TYR A 153 -3.00 3.69 -0.88
CA TYR A 153 -2.69 2.27 -0.68
C TYR A 153 -3.66 1.67 0.37
N PRO A 154 -4.33 0.53 0.06
CA PRO A 154 -5.45 0.05 0.85
C PRO A 154 -5.22 -0.08 2.35
N ILE A 155 -3.98 -0.32 2.81
CA ILE A 155 -3.70 -0.46 4.24
C ILE A 155 -3.91 0.84 5.02
N HIS A 156 -3.77 2.01 4.36
CA HIS A 156 -3.96 3.31 5.00
C HIS A 156 -5.40 3.52 5.48
N THR A 157 -6.34 2.89 4.81
CA THR A 157 -7.77 2.90 5.13
C THR A 157 -8.19 1.62 5.87
N PHE A 158 -7.94 0.47 5.25
CA PHE A 158 -8.48 -0.80 5.75
C PHE A 158 -7.77 -1.33 6.99
N GLY A 159 -6.52 -0.94 7.25
CA GLY A 159 -5.86 -1.24 8.52
C GLY A 159 -6.62 -0.68 9.73
N PHE A 160 -7.13 0.53 9.61
CA PHE A 160 -7.92 1.18 10.65
C PHE A 160 -9.38 0.70 10.69
N ILE A 161 -10.00 0.40 9.55
CA ILE A 161 -11.34 -0.21 9.52
C ILE A 161 -11.32 -1.58 10.23
N ILE A 162 -10.30 -2.40 10.00
CA ILE A 162 -10.12 -3.69 10.69
C ILE A 162 -9.94 -3.48 12.19
N ALA A 163 -9.21 -2.45 12.60
CA ALA A 163 -9.05 -2.07 14.00
C ALA A 163 -10.36 -1.57 14.67
N GLY A 164 -11.38 -1.23 13.87
CA GLY A 164 -12.69 -0.76 14.35
C GLY A 164 -12.93 0.73 14.17
N ALA A 165 -11.95 1.48 13.71
CA ALA A 165 -12.07 2.92 13.48
C ALA A 165 -12.97 3.27 12.28
N THR A 166 -13.39 4.51 12.23
CA THR A 166 -14.10 5.13 11.10
C THR A 166 -13.12 6.00 10.31
N ILE A 167 -13.21 5.95 8.99
CA ILE A 167 -12.35 6.74 8.11
C ILE A 167 -13.06 8.00 7.67
N ARG A 168 -12.35 9.12 7.76
CA ARG A 168 -12.67 10.37 7.09
C ARG A 168 -11.62 10.59 5.99
N SER A 169 -12.05 10.50 4.72
CA SER A 169 -11.18 10.70 3.57
C SER A 169 -10.72 12.16 3.45
N VAL A 170 -9.45 12.32 3.06
CA VAL A 170 -8.84 13.59 2.68
C VAL A 170 -8.17 13.43 1.31
N PRO A 171 -8.04 14.48 0.48
CA PRO A 171 -7.37 14.35 -0.81
C PRO A 171 -5.92 13.87 -0.67
N THR A 172 -5.42 13.13 -1.67
CA THR A 172 -3.99 12.73 -1.72
C THR A 172 -3.11 13.85 -2.29
N THR A 173 -3.64 14.66 -3.21
CA THR A 173 -2.89 15.76 -3.85
C THR A 173 -2.57 16.85 -2.84
N PRO A 174 -1.28 17.23 -2.66
CA PRO A 174 -0.83 18.15 -1.61
C PRO A 174 -1.01 19.63 -2.00
N ASP A 175 -2.23 20.03 -2.31
CA ASP A 175 -2.62 21.39 -2.68
C ASP A 175 -3.38 22.11 -1.55
N GLU A 176 -3.88 23.32 -1.80
CA GLU A 176 -4.68 24.08 -0.83
C GLU A 176 -6.02 23.40 -0.50
N ASN A 177 -6.54 22.53 -1.34
CA ASN A 177 -7.73 21.74 -1.03
C ASN A 177 -7.44 20.67 0.01
N TYR A 178 -6.22 20.10 0.02
CA TYR A 178 -5.76 19.20 1.08
C TYR A 178 -5.88 19.85 2.46
N TRP A 179 -5.31 21.05 2.62
CA TRP A 179 -5.32 21.79 3.90
C TRP A 179 -6.73 22.15 4.34
N ARG A 180 -7.54 22.70 3.42
CA ARG A 180 -8.96 23.00 3.70
C ARG A 180 -9.73 21.75 4.12
N SER A 181 -9.43 20.60 3.54
CA SER A 181 -10.10 19.34 3.87
C SER A 181 -9.71 18.84 5.26
N LEU A 182 -8.45 19.00 5.66
CA LEU A 182 -8.00 18.73 7.03
C LEU A 182 -8.74 19.61 8.05
N ASP A 183 -8.77 20.92 7.83
CA ASP A 183 -9.42 21.86 8.74
C ASP A 183 -10.93 21.60 8.86
N ARG A 184 -11.60 21.32 7.73
CA ARG A 184 -13.02 20.92 7.72
C ARG A 184 -13.26 19.62 8.48
N ALA A 185 -12.38 18.62 8.31
CA ALA A 185 -12.50 17.37 9.03
C ALA A 185 -12.37 17.59 10.55
N MET A 186 -11.42 18.42 10.98
CA MET A 186 -11.25 18.74 12.39
C MET A 186 -12.43 19.55 12.98
N ALA A 187 -13.05 20.42 12.18
CA ALA A 187 -14.17 21.26 12.64
C ALA A 187 -15.51 20.53 12.71
N PHE A 188 -15.76 19.57 11.79
CA PHE A 188 -17.10 19.01 11.59
C PHE A 188 -17.21 17.50 11.83
N THR A 189 -16.16 16.83 12.34
CA THR A 189 -16.21 15.39 12.62
C THR A 189 -16.29 15.12 14.12
N VAL A 190 -17.22 14.25 14.50
CA VAL A 190 -17.43 13.83 15.90
C VAL A 190 -17.42 12.30 15.96
N PRO A 191 -16.58 11.67 16.80
CA PRO A 191 -15.53 12.29 17.60
C PRO A 191 -14.45 12.94 16.72
N ARG A 192 -13.69 13.86 17.31
CA ARG A 192 -12.63 14.58 16.61
C ARG A 192 -11.54 13.59 16.15
N PRO A 193 -11.04 13.70 14.90
CA PRO A 193 -9.99 12.82 14.43
C PRO A 193 -8.72 12.88 15.29
N SER A 194 -8.12 11.72 15.55
CA SER A 194 -6.93 11.58 16.39
C SER A 194 -5.68 11.13 15.63
N VAL A 195 -5.84 10.61 14.41
CA VAL A 195 -4.76 10.09 13.57
C VAL A 195 -4.93 10.60 12.16
N LEU A 196 -3.82 10.96 11.53
CA LEU A 196 -3.71 11.24 10.09
C LEU A 196 -2.68 10.30 9.48
N VAL A 197 -3.06 9.61 8.40
CA VAL A 197 -2.14 8.83 7.57
C VAL A 197 -1.73 9.65 6.37
N VAL A 198 -0.44 9.67 6.05
CA VAL A 198 0.12 10.24 4.83
C VAL A 198 1.08 9.23 4.19
N GLY A 199 1.30 9.32 2.88
CA GLY A 199 2.26 8.45 2.19
C GLY A 199 2.79 9.13 0.94
N TYR A 200 4.02 9.62 1.00
CA TYR A 200 4.70 10.27 -0.12
C TYR A 200 6.13 9.77 -0.23
N PRO A 201 6.60 9.34 -1.44
CA PRO A 201 5.87 9.25 -2.70
C PRO A 201 4.67 8.31 -2.62
N SER A 202 3.55 8.77 -3.17
CA SER A 202 2.24 8.12 -2.99
C SER A 202 2.09 6.86 -3.86
N ASN A 203 1.41 5.88 -3.33
CA ASN A 203 0.80 4.78 -4.05
C ASN A 203 -0.73 4.91 -3.91
N PRO A 204 -1.50 5.16 -4.99
CA PRO A 204 -1.16 4.90 -6.39
C PRO A 204 -0.67 6.10 -7.20
N THR A 205 -0.81 7.33 -6.72
CA THR A 205 -0.79 8.57 -7.52
C THR A 205 0.61 9.04 -7.90
N ALA A 206 1.67 8.49 -7.29
CA ALA A 206 3.06 8.92 -7.41
C ALA A 206 3.30 10.40 -7.03
N GLU A 207 2.36 11.02 -6.31
CA GLU A 207 2.53 12.36 -5.75
C GLU A 207 3.72 12.42 -4.80
N VAL A 208 4.40 13.56 -4.81
CA VAL A 208 5.56 13.85 -3.96
C VAL A 208 5.36 15.17 -3.24
N VAL A 209 5.98 15.30 -2.09
CA VAL A 209 6.00 16.54 -1.28
C VAL A 209 7.42 16.99 -1.04
N ASP A 210 7.58 18.25 -0.69
CA ASP A 210 8.83 18.83 -0.22
C ASP A 210 8.88 18.92 1.32
N LEU A 211 9.98 19.43 1.85
CA LEU A 211 10.13 19.57 3.29
C LEU A 211 9.18 20.63 3.86
N ALA A 212 8.88 21.69 3.11
CA ALA A 212 7.96 22.74 3.55
C ALA A 212 6.53 22.21 3.79
N PHE A 213 6.08 21.25 2.97
CA PHE A 213 4.82 20.54 3.24
C PHE A 213 4.85 19.82 4.60
N TYR A 214 5.94 19.12 4.92
CA TYR A 214 6.07 18.44 6.21
C TYR A 214 6.22 19.40 7.39
N GLU A 215 6.87 20.54 7.22
CA GLU A 215 6.93 21.59 8.23
C GLU A 215 5.51 22.10 8.60
N ARG A 216 4.71 22.42 7.58
CA ARG A 216 3.30 22.81 7.76
C ARG A 216 2.48 21.69 8.41
N LEU A 217 2.70 20.43 7.97
CA LEU A 217 1.97 19.26 8.49
C LEU A 217 2.28 19.00 9.97
N VAL A 218 3.54 19.05 10.36
CA VAL A 218 3.96 18.87 11.76
C VAL A 218 3.39 19.98 12.67
N ALA A 219 3.42 21.23 12.21
CA ALA A 219 2.82 22.35 12.93
C ALA A 219 1.31 22.14 13.12
N TRP A 220 0.59 21.80 12.05
CA TRP A 220 -0.84 21.50 12.07
C TRP A 220 -1.17 20.32 13.00
N ALA A 221 -0.37 19.26 12.95
CA ALA A 221 -0.58 18.07 13.76
C ALA A 221 -0.41 18.35 15.27
N LYS A 222 0.59 19.15 15.63
CA LYS A 222 0.80 19.62 17.02
C LYS A 222 -0.34 20.47 17.53
N GLU A 223 -0.77 21.46 16.75
CA GLU A 223 -1.89 22.34 17.08
C GLU A 223 -3.19 21.55 17.30
N ASN A 224 -3.45 20.60 16.44
CA ASN A 224 -4.67 19.79 16.44
C ASN A 224 -4.60 18.55 17.34
N LYS A 225 -3.43 18.22 17.90
CA LYS A 225 -3.18 17.02 18.72
C LYS A 225 -3.49 15.73 17.97
N VAL A 226 -3.04 15.66 16.72
CA VAL A 226 -3.24 14.51 15.80
C VAL A 226 -1.92 13.77 15.62
N TRP A 227 -1.93 12.47 15.78
CA TRP A 227 -0.80 11.61 15.42
C TRP A 227 -0.66 11.49 13.90
N VAL A 228 0.57 11.58 13.39
CA VAL A 228 0.86 11.40 11.96
C VAL A 228 1.56 10.08 11.73
N LEU A 229 0.99 9.24 10.87
CA LEU A 229 1.59 8.01 10.38
C LEU A 229 2.03 8.23 8.93
N SER A 230 3.34 8.30 8.70
CA SER A 230 3.95 8.53 7.39
C SER A 230 4.40 7.21 6.76
N ASP A 231 3.88 6.86 5.57
CA ASP A 231 4.36 5.71 4.78
C ASP A 231 5.39 6.19 3.73
N LEU A 232 6.66 5.88 3.98
CA LEU A 232 7.80 6.27 3.17
C LEU A 232 8.42 5.07 2.40
N ALA A 233 7.60 4.14 1.93
CA ALA A 233 8.08 2.92 1.27
C ALA A 233 8.84 3.16 -0.05
N TYR A 234 8.69 4.32 -0.68
CA TYR A 234 9.29 4.67 -1.97
C TYR A 234 10.37 5.74 -1.87
N SER A 235 10.95 5.97 -0.69
CA SER A 235 11.95 7.02 -0.42
C SER A 235 13.14 7.04 -1.39
N GLU A 236 13.54 5.90 -1.90
CA GLU A 236 14.72 5.77 -2.76
C GLU A 236 14.39 5.75 -4.25
N LEU A 237 13.11 5.70 -4.62
CA LEU A 237 12.66 5.72 -6.00
C LEU A 237 12.15 7.11 -6.38
N TYR A 238 13.06 8.04 -6.54
CA TYR A 238 12.80 9.41 -7.01
C TYR A 238 13.56 9.68 -8.31
N PHE A 239 13.07 10.60 -9.13
CA PHE A 239 13.60 10.90 -10.45
C PHE A 239 14.00 12.36 -10.56
N ASP A 240 14.70 12.70 -11.64
CA ASP A 240 15.05 14.06 -12.02
C ASP A 240 15.84 14.82 -10.94
N GLY A 241 16.64 14.10 -10.12
CA GLY A 241 17.47 14.69 -9.09
C GLY A 241 16.72 15.28 -7.88
N CYS A 242 15.45 14.94 -7.70
CA CYS A 242 14.60 15.47 -6.63
C CYS A 242 14.40 14.44 -5.50
N PRO A 243 15.31 14.30 -4.53
CA PRO A 243 15.20 13.34 -3.45
C PRO A 243 13.97 13.62 -2.58
N THR A 244 13.28 12.55 -2.19
CA THR A 244 12.10 12.66 -1.31
C THR A 244 12.55 12.89 0.14
N PRO A 245 11.91 13.82 0.88
CA PRO A 245 12.21 14.04 2.29
C PRO A 245 11.57 12.99 3.19
N SER A 246 12.07 12.89 4.43
CA SER A 246 11.40 12.25 5.56
C SER A 246 10.71 13.32 6.40
N ILE A 247 9.51 13.03 6.92
CA ILE A 247 8.83 13.91 7.88
C ILE A 247 9.70 14.15 9.14
N LEU A 248 10.53 13.17 9.51
CA LEU A 248 11.38 13.25 10.69
C LEU A 248 12.53 14.25 10.56
N GLN A 249 12.78 14.80 9.35
CA GLN A 249 13.74 15.90 9.15
C GLN A 249 13.22 17.22 9.75
N VAL A 250 11.90 17.33 9.94
CA VAL A 250 11.30 18.52 10.54
C VAL A 250 11.57 18.56 12.06
N PRO A 251 12.12 19.65 12.59
CA PRO A 251 12.31 19.80 14.03
C PRO A 251 11.01 19.61 14.81
N GLY A 252 11.04 18.69 15.79
CA GLY A 252 9.87 18.34 16.60
C GLY A 252 8.86 17.41 15.94
N ALA A 253 9.15 16.86 14.76
CA ALA A 253 8.28 15.85 14.13
C ALA A 253 8.17 14.59 15.00
N LYS A 254 9.23 14.20 15.71
CA LYS A 254 9.22 13.06 16.65
C LYS A 254 8.26 13.23 17.83
N ASP A 255 7.73 14.43 18.07
CA ASP A 255 6.69 14.62 19.10
C ASP A 255 5.33 14.05 18.67
N VAL A 256 5.05 13.99 17.36
CA VAL A 256 3.72 13.68 16.81
C VAL A 256 3.72 12.62 15.70
N ALA A 257 4.90 12.22 15.19
CA ALA A 257 4.97 11.38 14.00
C ALA A 257 5.73 10.07 14.20
N VAL A 258 5.27 9.03 13.51
CA VAL A 258 5.99 7.79 13.22
C VAL A 258 6.04 7.60 11.71
N GLU A 259 7.17 7.11 11.21
CA GLU A 259 7.39 6.87 9.80
C GLU A 259 7.67 5.39 9.53
N PHE A 260 7.06 4.84 8.47
CA PHE A 260 7.22 3.46 8.04
C PHE A 260 8.08 3.40 6.79
N THR A 261 9.10 2.56 6.82
CA THR A 261 9.97 2.29 5.66
C THR A 261 9.97 0.81 5.31
N SER A 262 10.39 0.50 4.10
CA SER A 262 10.35 -0.87 3.58
C SER A 262 11.59 -1.18 2.77
N MET A 263 12.16 -2.36 2.98
CA MET A 263 13.24 -2.88 2.16
C MET A 263 12.74 -3.47 0.83
N SER A 264 11.43 -3.64 0.70
CA SER A 264 10.79 -4.27 -0.46
C SER A 264 11.13 -3.58 -1.78
N LYS A 265 11.21 -2.25 -1.80
CA LYS A 265 11.40 -1.44 -3.00
C LYS A 265 12.83 -0.97 -3.16
N THR A 266 13.47 -0.58 -2.06
CA THR A 266 14.84 -0.10 -2.04
C THR A 266 15.85 -1.18 -2.45
N TYR A 267 15.68 -2.39 -1.92
CA TYR A 267 16.63 -3.51 -2.08
C TYR A 267 16.04 -4.72 -2.81
N SER A 268 14.89 -4.58 -3.48
CA SER A 268 14.20 -5.69 -4.16
C SER A 268 13.87 -6.87 -3.23
N MET A 269 13.54 -6.60 -1.96
CA MET A 269 13.28 -7.60 -0.93
C MET A 269 11.78 -7.75 -0.61
N ALA A 270 10.90 -7.63 -1.60
CA ALA A 270 9.45 -7.61 -1.36
C ALA A 270 8.93 -8.89 -0.69
N GLY A 271 9.38 -10.06 -1.12
CA GLY A 271 9.01 -11.36 -0.55
C GLY A 271 9.60 -11.65 0.83
N TRP A 272 10.65 -10.92 1.23
CA TRP A 272 11.36 -11.13 2.49
C TRP A 272 10.62 -10.55 3.71
N ARG A 273 9.62 -9.73 3.46
CA ARG A 273 8.76 -9.14 4.49
C ARG A 273 9.55 -8.37 5.56
N MET A 274 10.38 -7.42 5.12
CA MET A 274 11.21 -6.60 6.03
C MET A 274 10.87 -5.13 5.89
N GLY A 275 10.55 -4.50 7.01
CA GLY A 275 10.27 -3.07 7.14
C GLY A 275 10.54 -2.56 8.55
N PHE A 276 10.26 -1.29 8.77
CA PHE A 276 10.52 -0.61 10.02
C PHE A 276 9.44 0.43 10.31
N ALA A 277 9.20 0.68 11.59
CA ALA A 277 8.57 1.91 12.05
C ALA A 277 9.59 2.66 12.92
N VAL A 278 9.70 3.97 12.71
CA VAL A 278 10.68 4.83 13.38
C VAL A 278 10.06 6.16 13.79
N GLY A 279 10.53 6.79 14.86
CA GLY A 279 10.12 8.13 15.27
C GLY A 279 9.59 8.20 16.71
N ASN A 280 8.36 8.66 16.91
CA ASN A 280 7.79 8.94 18.22
C ASN A 280 7.86 7.73 19.18
N LYS A 281 8.48 7.91 20.34
CA LYS A 281 8.74 6.84 21.34
C LYS A 281 7.46 6.18 21.84
N THR A 282 6.39 6.95 22.02
CA THR A 282 5.10 6.46 22.54
C THR A 282 4.45 5.54 21.50
N LEU A 283 4.41 5.93 20.23
CA LEU A 283 3.89 5.13 19.13
C LEU A 283 4.72 3.87 18.89
N ILE A 284 6.07 3.98 18.96
CA ILE A 284 6.99 2.84 18.85
C ILE A 284 6.80 1.86 20.02
N SER A 285 6.62 2.37 21.24
CA SER A 285 6.33 1.53 22.40
C SER A 285 4.99 0.81 22.28
N ALA A 286 3.94 1.50 21.83
CA ALA A 286 2.62 0.91 21.59
C ALA A 286 2.67 -0.21 20.54
N LEU A 287 3.34 0.05 19.40
CA LEU A 287 3.54 -0.94 18.35
C LEU A 287 4.34 -2.16 18.86
N THR A 288 5.45 -1.91 19.56
CA THR A 288 6.29 -2.99 20.14
C THR A 288 5.48 -3.86 21.10
N ARG A 289 4.63 -3.24 21.93
CA ARG A 289 3.81 -3.96 22.90
C ARG A 289 2.76 -4.85 22.21
N VAL A 290 2.06 -4.35 21.21
CA VAL A 290 1.09 -5.15 20.44
C VAL A 290 1.80 -6.30 19.73
N LYS A 291 2.91 -6.02 19.05
CA LYS A 291 3.72 -7.05 18.38
C LYS A 291 4.18 -8.15 19.34
N SER A 292 4.52 -7.83 20.57
CA SER A 292 4.97 -8.84 21.56
C SER A 292 3.89 -9.88 21.91
N TYR A 293 2.62 -9.61 21.63
CA TYR A 293 1.51 -10.57 21.76
C TYR A 293 1.13 -11.24 20.43
N LEU A 294 1.53 -10.68 19.28
CA LEU A 294 1.14 -11.17 17.96
C LEU A 294 2.21 -12.02 17.28
N ASP A 295 3.49 -11.70 17.51
CA ASP A 295 4.61 -12.35 16.82
C ASP A 295 5.89 -12.38 17.69
N TYR A 296 6.85 -13.18 17.27
CA TYR A 296 8.20 -13.22 17.82
C TYR A 296 9.23 -12.56 16.88
N GLY A 297 8.78 -11.67 15.97
CA GLY A 297 9.61 -11.03 15.00
C GLY A 297 9.93 -11.89 13.77
N ALA A 298 10.61 -11.28 12.81
CA ALA A 298 11.01 -11.95 11.58
C ALA A 298 12.13 -12.98 11.84
N PHE A 299 12.22 -13.98 10.96
CA PHE A 299 13.28 -14.99 10.97
C PHE A 299 14.67 -14.35 11.00
N THR A 300 15.51 -14.76 11.96
CA THR A 300 16.80 -14.11 12.23
C THR A 300 17.73 -14.00 11.02
N PRO A 301 17.88 -15.01 10.15
CA PRO A 301 18.67 -14.89 8.92
C PRO A 301 18.21 -13.77 7.99
N ILE A 302 16.91 -13.54 7.88
CA ILE A 302 16.38 -12.41 7.07
C ILE A 302 16.76 -11.07 7.70
N GLN A 303 16.70 -10.96 9.03
CA GLN A 303 17.11 -9.74 9.73
C GLN A 303 18.62 -9.47 9.58
N ALA A 304 19.44 -10.50 9.63
CA ALA A 304 20.89 -10.39 9.40
C ALA A 304 21.20 -9.95 7.94
N ALA A 305 20.50 -10.50 6.98
CA ALA A 305 20.61 -10.09 5.59
C ALA A 305 20.15 -8.64 5.36
N ALA A 306 19.11 -8.20 6.06
CA ALA A 306 18.68 -6.81 6.05
C ALA A 306 19.74 -5.86 6.65
N CYS A 307 20.45 -6.28 7.70
CA CYS A 307 21.63 -5.54 8.18
C CYS A 307 22.69 -5.41 7.10
N ALA A 308 22.98 -6.48 6.36
CA ALA A 308 23.96 -6.46 5.27
C ALA A 308 23.53 -5.51 4.14
N ALA A 309 22.23 -5.44 3.83
CA ALA A 309 21.72 -4.50 2.84
C ALA A 309 21.87 -3.04 3.29
N LEU A 310 21.51 -2.71 4.53
CA LEU A 310 21.56 -1.34 5.07
C LEU A 310 22.99 -0.83 5.27
N ASN A 311 23.91 -1.70 5.71
CA ASN A 311 25.30 -1.34 6.02
C ASN A 311 26.27 -1.58 4.86
N GLY A 312 25.87 -2.34 3.84
CA GLY A 312 26.69 -2.69 2.68
C GLY A 312 26.71 -1.61 1.60
N PRO A 313 27.25 -1.96 0.42
CA PRO A 313 27.28 -1.04 -0.73
C PRO A 313 25.89 -0.57 -1.13
N GLN A 314 25.74 0.72 -1.40
CA GLN A 314 24.47 1.37 -1.77
C GLN A 314 24.33 1.64 -3.28
N ASP A 315 25.25 1.18 -4.09
CA ASP A 315 25.22 1.32 -5.56
C ASP A 315 23.99 0.67 -6.20
N ILE A 316 23.45 -0.39 -5.56
CA ILE A 316 22.20 -1.02 -6.01
C ILE A 316 21.00 -0.07 -5.92
N VAL A 317 20.96 0.79 -4.93
CA VAL A 317 19.87 1.76 -4.76
C VAL A 317 19.87 2.76 -5.93
N GLN A 318 21.07 3.24 -6.31
CA GLN A 318 21.23 4.10 -7.46
C GLN A 318 20.89 3.37 -8.76
N LYS A 319 21.39 2.15 -8.97
CA LYS A 319 21.08 1.34 -10.16
C LYS A 319 19.58 1.07 -10.31
N ASN A 320 18.88 0.75 -9.21
CA ASN A 320 17.43 0.58 -9.22
C ASN A 320 16.72 1.88 -9.61
N ARG A 321 17.15 3.01 -9.09
CA ARG A 321 16.59 4.33 -9.43
C ARG A 321 16.76 4.65 -10.91
N GLU A 322 17.96 4.48 -11.45
CA GLU A 322 18.27 4.68 -12.87
C GLU A 322 17.43 3.76 -13.77
N LEU A 323 17.26 2.49 -13.38
CA LEU A 323 16.43 1.55 -14.09
C LEU A 323 14.97 2.00 -14.16
N TYR A 324 14.36 2.35 -13.01
CA TYR A 324 12.98 2.80 -12.99
C TYR A 324 12.80 4.16 -13.68
N HIS A 325 13.79 5.04 -13.61
CA HIS A 325 13.80 6.29 -14.39
C HIS A 325 13.73 6.01 -15.90
N LYS A 326 14.61 5.15 -16.39
CA LYS A 326 14.60 4.73 -17.80
C LYS A 326 13.28 4.08 -18.23
N ARG A 327 12.73 3.21 -17.38
CA ARG A 327 11.43 2.58 -17.64
C ARG A 327 10.29 3.58 -17.68
N ARG A 328 10.31 4.59 -16.80
CA ARG A 328 9.38 5.72 -16.81
C ARG A 328 9.38 6.40 -18.17
N ASP A 329 10.56 6.79 -18.64
CA ASP A 329 10.70 7.54 -19.89
C ASP A 329 10.23 6.71 -21.08
N VAL A 330 10.63 5.44 -21.14
CA VAL A 330 10.17 4.51 -22.18
C VAL A 330 8.65 4.31 -22.16
N MET A 331 8.08 4.19 -20.97
CA MET A 331 6.62 4.02 -20.82
C MET A 331 5.89 5.27 -21.29
N VAL A 332 6.23 6.45 -20.80
CA VAL A 332 5.58 7.72 -21.17
C VAL A 332 5.67 7.95 -22.66
N GLU A 333 6.85 7.78 -23.26
CA GLU A 333 7.03 7.92 -24.70
C GLU A 333 6.20 6.91 -25.51
N ALA A 334 6.26 5.63 -25.13
CA ALA A 334 5.62 4.57 -25.91
C ALA A 334 4.10 4.63 -25.84
N PHE A 335 3.54 4.90 -24.67
CA PHE A 335 2.08 5.04 -24.50
C PHE A 335 1.55 6.33 -25.10
N GLY A 336 2.30 7.44 -25.03
CA GLY A 336 1.95 8.68 -25.75
C GLY A 336 1.85 8.47 -27.25
N ARG A 337 2.81 7.76 -27.87
CA ARG A 337 2.75 7.35 -29.29
C ARG A 337 1.60 6.38 -29.59
N ALA A 338 1.10 5.69 -28.58
CA ALA A 338 -0.07 4.82 -28.71
C ALA A 338 -1.41 5.57 -28.64
N GLY A 339 -1.40 6.86 -28.33
CA GLY A 339 -2.61 7.67 -28.15
C GLY A 339 -3.12 7.70 -26.69
N TRP A 340 -2.30 7.29 -25.75
CA TRP A 340 -2.60 7.37 -24.32
C TRP A 340 -1.55 8.24 -23.62
N ASP A 341 -1.92 9.46 -23.34
CA ASP A 341 -1.05 10.42 -22.65
C ASP A 341 -1.04 10.13 -21.15
N ILE A 342 0.13 9.78 -20.63
CA ILE A 342 0.35 9.42 -19.23
C ILE A 342 1.32 10.44 -18.63
N PRO A 343 0.92 11.20 -17.60
CA PRO A 343 1.80 12.13 -16.93
C PRO A 343 3.03 11.41 -16.37
N PRO A 344 4.27 11.93 -16.58
CA PRO A 344 5.48 11.31 -16.07
C PRO A 344 5.51 11.41 -14.53
N PRO A 345 5.58 10.27 -13.80
CA PRO A 345 5.71 10.30 -12.34
C PRO A 345 7.08 10.86 -11.93
N ARG A 346 7.11 11.64 -10.86
CA ARG A 346 8.34 12.21 -10.29
C ARG A 346 9.07 11.25 -9.35
N ALA A 347 8.37 10.23 -8.87
CA ALA A 347 8.89 9.22 -7.96
C ALA A 347 8.06 7.94 -8.02
N SER A 348 8.42 6.92 -7.24
CA SER A 348 7.74 5.64 -7.15
C SER A 348 8.03 4.73 -8.37
N MET A 349 7.52 3.53 -8.33
CA MET A 349 7.56 2.57 -9.43
C MET A 349 6.22 2.51 -10.21
N PHE A 350 5.36 3.51 -10.00
CA PHE A 350 4.03 3.59 -10.57
C PHE A 350 3.83 4.86 -11.38
N ALA A 351 2.97 4.76 -12.38
CA ALA A 351 2.33 5.90 -13.01
C ALA A 351 0.83 5.87 -12.75
N TRP A 352 0.25 7.04 -12.49
CA TRP A 352 -1.17 7.24 -12.33
C TRP A 352 -1.74 7.78 -13.63
N ALA A 353 -2.32 6.87 -14.41
CA ALA A 353 -2.72 7.14 -15.78
C ALA A 353 -4.22 7.49 -15.84
N PRO A 354 -4.60 8.71 -16.26
CA PRO A 354 -6.00 9.02 -16.55
C PRO A 354 -6.49 8.13 -17.69
N LEU A 355 -7.74 7.69 -17.63
CA LEU A 355 -8.35 7.00 -18.75
C LEU A 355 -8.37 7.91 -19.98
N PRO A 356 -8.16 7.37 -21.20
CA PRO A 356 -8.34 8.15 -22.42
C PRO A 356 -9.71 8.84 -22.41
N PRO A 357 -9.81 10.14 -22.75
CA PRO A 357 -11.05 10.92 -22.60
C PRO A 357 -12.28 10.25 -23.25
N ALA A 358 -12.11 9.64 -24.42
CA ALA A 358 -13.18 8.94 -25.13
C ALA A 358 -13.69 7.68 -24.40
N LEU A 359 -12.87 7.08 -23.52
CA LEU A 359 -13.19 5.85 -22.79
C LEU A 359 -13.48 6.10 -21.30
N LYS A 360 -13.47 7.34 -20.86
CA LYS A 360 -13.68 7.71 -19.46
C LYS A 360 -15.03 7.23 -18.90
N HIS A 361 -16.06 7.18 -19.76
CA HIS A 361 -17.40 6.68 -19.41
C HIS A 361 -17.44 5.20 -19.01
N MET A 362 -16.42 4.43 -19.38
CA MET A 362 -16.33 3.01 -19.11
C MET A 362 -16.03 2.69 -17.63
N GLY A 363 -15.38 3.62 -16.93
CA GLY A 363 -14.87 3.41 -15.57
C GLY A 363 -13.59 2.60 -15.53
N SER A 364 -12.86 2.73 -14.40
CA SER A 364 -11.51 2.19 -14.26
C SER A 364 -11.47 0.66 -14.23
N LEU A 365 -12.47 0.02 -13.63
CA LEU A 365 -12.55 -1.43 -13.53
C LEU A 365 -12.78 -2.08 -14.89
N GLU A 366 -13.80 -1.61 -15.60
CA GLU A 366 -14.12 -2.16 -16.92
C GLU A 366 -13.00 -1.88 -17.92
N PHE A 367 -12.42 -0.70 -17.92
CA PHE A 367 -11.25 -0.38 -18.74
C PHE A 367 -10.07 -1.35 -18.46
N SER A 368 -9.80 -1.67 -17.20
CA SER A 368 -8.75 -2.63 -16.84
C SER A 368 -9.04 -4.04 -17.36
N LYS A 369 -10.30 -4.50 -17.29
CA LYS A 369 -10.74 -5.79 -17.85
C LYS A 369 -10.59 -5.83 -19.36
N GLN A 370 -11.01 -4.78 -20.06
CA GLN A 370 -10.91 -4.67 -21.51
C GLN A 370 -9.45 -4.67 -22.00
N LEU A 371 -8.55 -3.95 -21.30
CA LEU A 371 -7.12 -4.00 -21.59
C LEU A 371 -6.54 -5.42 -21.44
N LEU A 372 -6.93 -6.11 -20.38
CA LEU A 372 -6.48 -7.49 -20.15
C LEU A 372 -6.98 -8.43 -21.26
N GLN A 373 -8.25 -8.36 -21.62
CA GLN A 373 -8.88 -9.22 -22.59
C GLN A 373 -8.39 -8.97 -24.02
N HIS A 374 -8.31 -7.71 -24.43
CA HIS A 374 -8.09 -7.33 -25.84
C HIS A 374 -6.65 -6.89 -26.14
N ALA A 375 -5.97 -6.25 -25.17
CA ALA A 375 -4.58 -5.85 -25.35
C ALA A 375 -3.58 -6.82 -24.69
N LYS A 376 -4.05 -7.78 -23.87
CA LYS A 376 -3.18 -8.68 -23.08
C LYS A 376 -2.26 -7.93 -22.13
N VAL A 377 -2.74 -6.79 -21.62
CA VAL A 377 -2.03 -5.92 -20.68
C VAL A 377 -2.86 -5.79 -19.40
N ALA A 378 -2.30 -6.19 -18.27
CA ALA A 378 -2.92 -6.02 -16.98
C ALA A 378 -2.51 -4.68 -16.37
N VAL A 379 -3.46 -3.90 -15.87
CA VAL A 379 -3.27 -2.68 -15.07
C VAL A 379 -4.14 -2.76 -13.82
N ALA A 380 -3.86 -1.94 -12.80
CA ALA A 380 -4.70 -1.93 -11.61
C ALA A 380 -5.76 -0.83 -11.71
N PRO A 381 -7.07 -1.15 -11.56
CA PRO A 381 -8.14 -0.16 -11.63
C PRO A 381 -8.03 0.85 -10.49
N GLY A 382 -8.24 2.12 -10.79
CA GLY A 382 -8.07 3.20 -9.82
C GLY A 382 -9.07 3.15 -8.67
N VAL A 383 -10.31 2.73 -8.94
CA VAL A 383 -11.33 2.54 -7.90
C VAL A 383 -10.90 1.54 -6.81
N GLY A 384 -9.95 0.64 -7.10
CA GLY A 384 -9.35 -0.26 -6.12
C GLY A 384 -8.50 0.42 -5.04
N TYR A 385 -8.25 1.72 -5.18
CA TYR A 385 -7.49 2.57 -4.24
C TYR A 385 -8.38 3.59 -3.51
N GLY A 386 -9.67 3.58 -3.77
CA GLY A 386 -10.66 4.50 -3.22
C GLY A 386 -11.51 5.15 -4.31
N GLU A 387 -12.64 5.74 -3.92
CA GLU A 387 -13.62 6.30 -4.84
C GLU A 387 -13.02 7.40 -5.73
N ASP A 388 -12.14 8.25 -5.17
CA ASP A 388 -11.46 9.33 -5.91
C ASP A 388 -10.40 8.80 -6.91
N GLY A 389 -10.15 7.48 -6.91
CA GLY A 389 -9.36 6.79 -7.92
C GLY A 389 -10.12 6.48 -9.20
N GLU A 390 -11.44 6.71 -9.23
CA GLU A 390 -12.21 6.47 -10.45
C GLU A 390 -11.80 7.43 -11.58
N GLY A 391 -11.78 6.90 -12.80
CA GLY A 391 -11.27 7.63 -13.99
C GLY A 391 -9.76 7.50 -14.21
N TYR A 392 -9.08 6.69 -13.40
CA TYR A 392 -7.64 6.42 -13.51
C TYR A 392 -7.34 4.93 -13.44
N VAL A 393 -6.16 4.54 -13.89
CA VAL A 393 -5.55 3.23 -13.60
C VAL A 393 -4.12 3.43 -13.14
N ARG A 394 -3.64 2.53 -12.26
CA ARG A 394 -2.24 2.49 -11.87
C ARG A 394 -1.46 1.54 -12.78
N ILE A 395 -0.37 2.03 -13.35
CA ILE A 395 0.58 1.28 -14.17
C ILE A 395 1.86 1.08 -13.37
N ALA A 396 2.31 -0.17 -13.21
CA ALA A 396 3.57 -0.50 -12.56
C ALA A 396 4.68 -0.68 -13.59
N MET A 397 5.81 -0.02 -13.40
CA MET A 397 6.98 -0.04 -14.29
C MET A 397 7.92 -1.23 -13.98
N VAL A 398 7.34 -2.42 -13.79
CA VAL A 398 8.06 -3.64 -13.35
C VAL A 398 8.48 -4.56 -14.48
N GLU A 399 8.14 -4.21 -15.70
CA GLU A 399 8.57 -4.95 -16.91
C GLU A 399 9.76 -4.28 -17.58
N ASN A 400 10.54 -5.03 -18.34
CA ASN A 400 11.64 -4.45 -19.11
C ASN A 400 11.14 -3.54 -20.24
N GLU A 401 12.05 -2.73 -20.81
CA GLU A 401 11.70 -1.72 -21.80
C GLU A 401 11.08 -2.28 -23.08
N GLN A 402 11.47 -3.52 -23.47
CA GLN A 402 10.90 -4.19 -24.66
C GLN A 402 9.45 -4.58 -24.39
N ARG A 403 9.16 -5.12 -23.20
CA ARG A 403 7.80 -5.47 -22.77
C ARG A 403 6.93 -4.24 -22.62
N LEU A 404 7.45 -3.14 -22.08
CA LEU A 404 6.73 -1.86 -22.01
C LEU A 404 6.35 -1.35 -23.41
N ARG A 405 7.27 -1.39 -24.37
CA ARG A 405 6.97 -1.03 -25.77
C ARG A 405 5.98 -2.00 -26.42
N GLN A 406 6.04 -3.29 -26.09
CA GLN A 406 5.07 -4.28 -26.57
C GLN A 406 3.68 -3.98 -25.99
N ALA A 407 3.57 -3.71 -24.70
CA ALA A 407 2.33 -3.30 -24.07
C ALA A 407 1.71 -2.08 -24.77
N ALA A 408 2.52 -1.05 -25.01
CA ALA A 408 2.05 0.16 -25.72
C ALA A 408 1.54 -0.15 -27.14
N ARG A 409 2.21 -1.02 -27.91
CA ARG A 409 1.71 -1.46 -29.24
C ARG A 409 0.40 -2.22 -29.15
N ASN A 410 0.25 -3.08 -28.14
CA ASN A 410 -0.98 -3.83 -27.92
C ASN A 410 -2.13 -2.90 -27.56
N VAL A 411 -1.87 -1.95 -26.63
CA VAL A 411 -2.83 -0.92 -26.22
C VAL A 411 -3.21 -0.04 -27.42
N LYS A 412 -2.26 0.37 -28.26
CA LYS A 412 -2.56 1.13 -29.47
C LYS A 412 -3.59 0.44 -30.36
N ARG A 413 -3.40 -0.88 -30.62
CA ARG A 413 -4.37 -1.66 -31.43
C ARG A 413 -5.76 -1.66 -30.81
N TYR A 414 -5.84 -1.85 -29.51
CA TYR A 414 -7.11 -1.78 -28.78
C TYR A 414 -7.75 -0.39 -28.85
N LEU A 415 -7.01 0.67 -28.56
CA LEU A 415 -7.51 2.04 -28.62
C LEU A 415 -8.00 2.40 -30.02
N THR A 416 -7.26 2.03 -31.08
CA THR A 416 -7.67 2.22 -32.47
C THR A 416 -8.99 1.48 -32.80
N SER A 417 -9.16 0.24 -32.29
CA SER A 417 -10.41 -0.51 -32.48
C SER A 417 -11.61 0.12 -31.76
N MET A 418 -11.35 0.92 -30.73
CA MET A 418 -12.35 1.68 -29.99
C MET A 418 -12.57 3.10 -30.55
N GLY A 419 -11.97 3.42 -31.72
CA GLY A 419 -12.10 4.74 -32.35
C GLY A 419 -11.25 5.84 -31.72
N VAL A 420 -10.31 5.50 -30.82
CA VAL A 420 -9.36 6.43 -30.21
C VAL A 420 -8.11 6.49 -31.07
N ASN A 421 -7.93 7.59 -31.78
CA ASN A 421 -6.77 7.79 -32.68
C ASN A 421 -5.61 8.45 -31.93
N ALA A 422 -4.38 8.05 -32.28
CA ALA A 422 -3.18 8.74 -31.80
C ALA A 422 -3.12 10.17 -32.32
N PRO A 423 -2.52 11.14 -31.56
CA PRO A 423 -2.34 12.50 -32.03
C PRO A 423 -1.64 12.52 -33.41
N GLY A 424 -2.25 13.18 -34.38
CA GLY A 424 -1.70 13.33 -35.75
C GLY A 424 -2.20 12.32 -36.80
N GLN A 425 -3.06 11.35 -36.47
CA GLN A 425 -3.80 10.59 -37.49
C GLN A 425 -5.15 11.27 -37.77
N ALA A 426 -5.22 11.94 -38.91
CA ALA A 426 -6.50 12.44 -39.43
C ALA A 426 -7.46 11.27 -39.64
N VAL A 427 -8.71 11.44 -39.28
CA VAL A 427 -9.79 10.50 -39.62
C VAL A 427 -9.83 10.45 -41.13
N GLY A 428 -9.39 9.35 -41.72
CA GLY A 428 -9.57 9.10 -43.15
C GLY A 428 -11.08 9.07 -43.43
N SER A 429 -11.50 10.01 -44.22
CA SER A 429 -12.85 10.14 -44.76
C SER A 429 -13.22 8.95 -45.64
#